data_0496083756acfbe8d62ae4c57d989d45
#
_entry.id   0496083756acfbe8d62ae4c57d989d45
#
_cell.length_a   1.000
_cell.length_b   1.000
_cell.length_c   1.000
_cell.angle_alpha   90.00
_cell.angle_beta   90.00
_cell.angle_gamma   90.00
#
_symmetry.space_group_name_H-M   'P 1'
#
loop_
_entity.id
_entity.type
_entity.pdbx_description
1 polymer ?
#
loop_
_entity_poly.entity_id
_entity_poly.type
_entity_poly.pdbx_seq_one_letter_code
_entity_poly.pdbx_strand_id
1 'polypeptide(L)'
;MKILFKYIRWIAGLFFASTILAVVFYRFVPVYLTPLMVIRCVETGTLTIHHHWVPLDEMSPHMPVAVMASEDGRFLLHHGFDFDSIEKAAVHNMTNKHGRKHGASTITQQTAKNVFLWPGRSWVRKGFEVYFTALIELLWSKQRIMEFYIKSIEMCSSNYGLDACDE
;
A
#
# COMPACT_ATOMS: atom_id res chain seq x y z
N MET A 1 15.89 -30.46 -18.34
CA MET A 1 14.55 -29.97 -17.94
C MET A 1 14.23 -30.21 -16.47
N LYS A 2 14.32 -31.42 -15.89
CA LYS A 2 13.97 -31.71 -14.48
C LYS A 2 14.73 -30.85 -13.45
N ILE A 3 16.01 -30.59 -13.67
CA ILE A 3 16.87 -29.78 -12.79
C ILE A 3 16.42 -28.30 -12.79
N LEU A 4 16.12 -27.73 -13.94
CA LEU A 4 15.64 -26.36 -14.08
C LEU A 4 14.28 -26.17 -13.36
N PHE A 5 13.33 -27.09 -13.55
CA PHE A 5 12.06 -27.08 -12.83
C PHE A 5 12.23 -27.16 -11.31
N LYS A 6 13.21 -27.93 -10.84
CA LYS A 6 13.53 -28.01 -9.40
C LYS A 6 13.95 -26.64 -8.86
N TYR A 7 14.87 -25.93 -9.53
CA TYR A 7 15.33 -24.61 -9.10
C TYR A 7 14.21 -23.57 -9.16
N ILE A 8 13.39 -23.56 -10.22
CA ILE A 8 12.23 -22.65 -10.34
C ILE A 8 11.27 -22.85 -9.16
N ARG A 9 10.96 -24.10 -8.80
CA ARG A 9 10.08 -24.38 -7.64
C ARG A 9 10.67 -23.89 -6.32
N TRP A 10 11.99 -24.07 -6.12
CA TRP A 10 12.67 -23.60 -4.92
C TRP A 10 12.68 -22.07 -4.84
N ILE A 11 12.97 -21.38 -5.94
CA ILE A 11 12.95 -19.92 -6.03
C ILE A 11 11.53 -19.39 -5.75
N ALA A 12 10.52 -19.99 -6.39
CA ALA A 12 9.12 -19.64 -6.14
C ALA A 12 8.71 -19.88 -4.67
N GLY A 13 9.07 -21.03 -4.11
CA GLY A 13 8.81 -21.35 -2.71
C GLY A 13 9.47 -20.37 -1.75
N LEU A 14 10.73 -20.01 -1.99
CA LEU A 14 11.46 -19.02 -1.20
C LEU A 14 10.82 -17.63 -1.31
N PHE A 15 10.40 -17.22 -2.52
CA PHE A 15 9.70 -15.96 -2.74
C PHE A 15 8.41 -15.89 -1.93
N PHE A 16 7.53 -16.89 -2.04
CA PHE A 16 6.26 -16.90 -1.30
C PHE A 16 6.49 -16.97 0.21
N ALA A 17 7.43 -17.80 0.67
CA ALA A 17 7.76 -17.89 2.08
C ALA A 17 8.27 -16.55 2.64
N SER A 18 9.19 -15.89 1.95
CA SER A 18 9.75 -14.61 2.38
C SER A 18 8.72 -13.49 2.40
N THR A 19 7.84 -13.42 1.39
CA THR A 19 6.79 -12.39 1.34
C THR A 19 5.72 -12.59 2.41
N ILE A 20 5.29 -13.83 2.66
CA ILE A 20 4.36 -14.14 3.74
C ILE A 20 4.98 -13.81 5.10
N LEU A 21 6.24 -14.18 5.33
CA LEU A 21 6.97 -13.85 6.55
C LEU A 21 7.08 -12.33 6.74
N ALA A 22 7.35 -11.57 5.69
CA ALA A 22 7.40 -10.11 5.75
C ALA A 22 6.04 -9.51 6.13
N VAL A 23 4.94 -9.99 5.55
CA VAL A 23 3.59 -9.52 5.89
C VAL A 23 3.23 -9.88 7.33
N VAL A 24 3.56 -11.09 7.79
CA VAL A 24 3.36 -11.51 9.19
C VAL A 24 4.21 -10.67 10.14
N PHE A 25 5.47 -10.42 9.80
CA PHE A 25 6.37 -9.59 10.60
C PHE A 25 5.80 -8.17 10.81
N TYR A 26 5.39 -7.52 9.73
CA TYR A 26 4.81 -6.18 9.78
C TYR A 26 3.42 -6.13 10.42
N ARG A 27 2.76 -7.24 10.64
CA ARG A 27 1.56 -7.27 11.48
C ARG A 27 1.83 -6.77 12.90
N PHE A 28 3.03 -7.05 13.42
CA PHE A 28 3.39 -6.81 14.84
C PHE A 28 4.42 -5.68 15.00
N VAL A 29 5.21 -5.40 13.99
CA VAL A 29 6.32 -4.45 14.05
C VAL A 29 5.98 -3.19 13.24
N PRO A 30 6.27 -1.97 13.74
CA PRO A 30 6.16 -0.74 12.97
C PRO A 30 7.06 -0.76 11.73
N VAL A 31 6.61 -0.11 10.66
CA VAL A 31 7.44 0.09 9.46
C VAL A 31 8.22 1.39 9.60
N TYR A 32 9.49 1.29 9.86
CA TYR A 32 10.41 2.44 9.86
C TYR A 32 11.01 2.71 8.49
N LEU A 33 11.03 1.72 7.61
CA LEU A 33 11.62 1.84 6.28
C LEU A 33 10.84 1.01 5.28
N THR A 34 10.42 1.63 4.19
CA THR A 34 9.77 0.95 3.06
C THR A 34 10.68 0.94 1.83
N PRO A 35 10.51 0.00 0.89
CA PRO A 35 11.19 0.04 -0.40
C PRO A 35 10.98 1.38 -1.13
N LEU A 36 9.78 1.95 -1.04
CA LEU A 36 9.46 3.24 -1.62
C LEU A 36 10.34 4.36 -1.03
N MET A 37 10.47 4.43 0.30
CA MET A 37 11.32 5.42 0.99
C MET A 37 12.78 5.31 0.54
N VAL A 38 13.32 4.08 0.50
CA VAL A 38 14.71 3.85 0.05
C VAL A 38 14.92 4.32 -1.40
N ILE A 39 14.00 3.97 -2.30
CA ILE A 39 14.11 4.35 -3.72
C ILE A 39 14.05 5.88 -3.85
N ARG A 40 13.14 6.54 -3.13
CA ARG A 40 13.04 8.00 -3.13
C ARG A 40 14.29 8.69 -2.60
N CYS A 41 14.89 8.19 -1.52
CA CYS A 41 16.18 8.70 -1.02
C CYS A 41 17.27 8.63 -2.09
N VAL A 42 17.34 7.54 -2.84
CA VAL A 42 18.31 7.38 -3.92
C VAL A 42 18.00 8.34 -5.09
N GLU A 43 16.73 8.50 -5.46
CA GLU A 43 16.28 9.41 -6.53
C GLU A 43 16.54 10.88 -6.20
N THR A 44 16.31 11.30 -4.96
CA THR A 44 16.48 12.69 -4.52
C THR A 44 17.90 13.02 -4.08
N GLY A 45 18.75 12.01 -3.89
CA GLY A 45 20.11 12.18 -3.35
C GLY A 45 20.16 12.67 -1.90
N THR A 46 19.03 12.62 -1.19
CA THR A 46 18.91 13.02 0.22
C THR A 46 18.70 11.80 1.09
N LEU A 47 19.52 11.66 2.14
CA LEU A 47 19.37 10.57 3.14
C LEU A 47 18.39 10.93 4.26
N THR A 48 17.78 12.11 4.21
CA THR A 48 16.84 12.59 5.23
C THR A 48 15.45 12.02 4.92
N ILE A 49 14.98 11.12 5.77
CA ILE A 49 13.60 10.61 5.77
C ILE A 49 12.97 11.18 7.04
N HIS A 50 12.05 12.13 6.87
CA HIS A 50 11.22 12.59 7.98
C HIS A 50 10.06 11.60 8.11
N HIS A 51 10.20 10.66 9.02
CA HIS A 51 9.18 9.64 9.32
C HIS A 51 9.10 9.44 10.82
N HIS A 52 8.01 9.89 11.40
CA HIS A 52 7.70 9.66 12.82
C HIS A 52 6.57 8.65 12.93
N TRP A 53 6.82 7.55 13.65
CA TRP A 53 5.79 6.56 13.90
C TRP A 53 4.99 6.93 15.13
N VAL A 54 3.74 7.33 14.94
CA VAL A 54 2.77 7.56 16.01
C VAL A 54 1.72 6.45 15.93
N PRO A 55 1.44 5.69 16.99
CA PRO A 55 0.38 4.71 17.02
C PRO A 55 -0.99 5.33 16.71
N LEU A 56 -1.91 4.54 16.17
CA LEU A 56 -3.23 5.05 15.74
C LEU A 56 -4.07 5.58 16.91
N ASP A 57 -3.89 5.03 18.11
CA ASP A 57 -4.56 5.44 19.34
C ASP A 57 -4.05 6.78 19.91
N GLU A 58 -2.88 7.21 19.50
CA GLU A 58 -2.32 8.53 19.84
C GLU A 58 -2.71 9.61 18.82
N MET A 59 -3.32 9.24 17.69
CA MET A 59 -3.81 10.18 16.67
C MET A 59 -5.22 10.68 16.99
N SER A 60 -5.57 11.82 16.38
CA SER A 60 -6.96 12.28 16.39
C SER A 60 -7.90 11.20 15.83
N PRO A 61 -8.98 10.83 16.51
CA PRO A 61 -9.95 9.84 16.03
C PRO A 61 -10.65 10.29 14.72
N HIS A 62 -10.59 11.57 14.39
CA HIS A 62 -11.14 12.10 13.15
C HIS A 62 -10.26 11.80 11.92
N MET A 63 -8.98 11.53 12.12
CA MET A 63 -8.02 11.28 11.04
C MET A 63 -8.38 10.05 10.19
N PRO A 64 -8.57 8.86 10.77
CA PRO A 64 -8.99 7.69 10.00
C PRO A 64 -10.34 7.90 9.29
N VAL A 65 -11.26 8.64 9.90
CA VAL A 65 -12.57 8.95 9.31
C VAL A 65 -12.41 9.85 8.08
N ALA A 66 -11.58 10.90 8.17
CA ALA A 66 -11.29 11.78 7.06
C ALA A 66 -10.61 11.04 5.89
N VAL A 67 -9.64 10.18 6.20
CA VAL A 67 -8.96 9.34 5.21
C VAL A 67 -9.94 8.39 4.52
N MET A 68 -10.79 7.70 5.27
CA MET A 68 -11.82 6.84 4.68
C MET A 68 -12.78 7.64 3.78
N ALA A 69 -13.22 8.80 4.24
CA ALA A 69 -14.16 9.62 3.46
C ALA A 69 -13.56 10.14 2.14
N SER A 70 -12.26 10.44 2.12
CA SER A 70 -11.58 10.97 0.93
C SER A 70 -11.10 9.90 -0.05
N GLU A 71 -10.62 8.76 0.45
CA GLU A 71 -9.90 7.77 -0.34
C GLU A 71 -10.71 6.49 -0.59
N ASP A 72 -11.46 6.02 0.40
CA ASP A 72 -12.14 4.74 0.36
C ASP A 72 -13.32 4.70 1.34
N GLY A 73 -14.43 5.33 0.95
CA GLY A 73 -15.63 5.44 1.80
C GLY A 73 -16.27 4.10 2.20
N ARG A 74 -15.86 3.01 1.57
CA ARG A 74 -16.35 1.65 1.84
C ARG A 74 -15.28 0.74 2.46
N PHE A 75 -14.18 1.29 2.95
CA PHE A 75 -13.02 0.56 3.49
C PHE A 75 -13.39 -0.56 4.46
N LEU A 76 -14.36 -0.32 5.34
CA LEU A 76 -14.80 -1.29 6.34
C LEU A 76 -15.74 -2.37 5.79
N LEU A 77 -16.26 -2.21 4.56
CA LEU A 77 -17.28 -3.08 3.97
C LEU A 77 -16.73 -4.11 2.99
N HIS A 78 -15.53 -3.86 2.43
CA HIS A 78 -14.90 -4.77 1.47
C HIS A 78 -13.63 -5.41 2.04
N HIS A 79 -13.13 -6.45 1.37
CA HIS A 79 -11.92 -7.18 1.72
C HIS A 79 -10.80 -6.88 0.70
N GLY A 80 -10.26 -5.67 0.75
CA GLY A 80 -9.13 -5.22 -0.07
C GLY A 80 -9.50 -4.71 -1.46
N PHE A 81 -10.61 -5.15 -2.04
CA PHE A 81 -11.06 -4.74 -3.36
C PHE A 81 -12.51 -4.26 -3.30
N ASP A 82 -12.76 -3.02 -3.69
CA ASP A 82 -14.11 -2.49 -3.87
C ASP A 82 -14.54 -2.63 -5.33
N PHE A 83 -15.15 -3.77 -5.65
CA PHE A 83 -15.61 -4.07 -7.01
C PHE A 83 -16.67 -3.10 -7.50
N ASP A 84 -17.55 -2.61 -6.63
CA ASP A 84 -18.58 -1.63 -7.00
C ASP A 84 -17.95 -0.29 -7.39
N SER A 85 -16.93 0.16 -6.65
CA SER A 85 -16.19 1.38 -6.99
C SER A 85 -15.35 1.21 -8.25
N ILE A 86 -14.79 0.02 -8.49
CA ILE A 86 -14.06 -0.32 -9.72
C ILE A 86 -15.01 -0.23 -10.92
N GLU A 87 -16.21 -0.81 -10.83
CA GLU A 87 -17.20 -0.77 -11.89
C GLU A 87 -17.65 0.65 -12.20
N LYS A 88 -18.01 1.43 -11.16
CA LYS A 88 -18.39 2.83 -11.30
C LYS A 88 -17.30 3.68 -11.96
N ALA A 89 -16.05 3.50 -11.52
CA ALA A 89 -14.91 4.20 -12.09
C ALA A 89 -14.67 3.81 -13.56
N ALA A 90 -14.82 2.51 -13.89
CA ALA A 90 -14.71 2.04 -15.27
C ALA A 90 -15.76 2.67 -16.17
N VAL A 91 -17.03 2.66 -15.77
CA VAL A 91 -18.14 3.28 -16.51
C VAL A 91 -17.90 4.78 -16.67
N HIS A 92 -17.55 5.49 -15.60
CA HIS A 92 -17.25 6.91 -15.65
C HIS A 92 -16.10 7.23 -16.61
N ASN A 93 -15.02 6.46 -16.56
CA ASN A 93 -13.84 6.66 -17.41
C ASN A 93 -14.09 6.33 -18.89
N MET A 94 -15.07 5.47 -19.18
CA MET A 94 -15.49 5.15 -20.55
C MET A 94 -16.40 6.22 -21.12
N THR A 95 -17.28 6.80 -20.31
CA THR A 95 -18.20 7.85 -20.72
C THR A 95 -17.54 9.23 -20.82
N ASN A 96 -16.61 9.53 -19.90
CA ASN A 96 -15.89 10.82 -19.82
C ASN A 96 -14.47 10.73 -20.38
N LYS A 97 -14.34 10.55 -21.69
CA LYS A 97 -13.02 10.39 -22.37
C LYS A 97 -12.08 11.60 -22.22
N HIS A 98 -12.61 12.80 -22.02
CA HIS A 98 -11.85 14.05 -21.90
C HIS A 98 -11.82 14.62 -20.48
N GLY A 99 -12.47 13.96 -19.53
CA GLY A 99 -12.50 14.37 -18.13
C GLY A 99 -11.36 13.76 -17.29
N ARG A 100 -11.25 14.22 -16.03
CA ARG A 100 -10.33 13.63 -15.05
C ARG A 100 -10.75 12.19 -14.78
N LYS A 101 -9.81 11.24 -14.96
CA LYS A 101 -10.07 9.83 -14.69
C LYS A 101 -10.25 9.59 -13.18
N HIS A 102 -11.30 8.86 -12.85
CA HIS A 102 -11.50 8.38 -11.47
C HIS A 102 -10.63 7.15 -11.19
N GLY A 103 -9.91 7.19 -10.10
CA GLY A 103 -9.23 6.03 -9.52
C GLY A 103 -10.21 5.21 -8.68
N ALA A 104 -9.97 3.92 -8.57
CA ALA A 104 -10.73 3.02 -7.71
C ALA A 104 -9.80 2.14 -6.86
N SER A 105 -8.61 2.65 -6.55
CA SER A 105 -7.67 1.96 -5.67
C SER A 105 -8.06 2.16 -4.22
N THR A 106 -8.23 1.07 -3.49
CA THR A 106 -8.60 1.06 -2.08
C THR A 106 -7.43 1.44 -1.17
N ILE A 107 -7.71 1.79 0.07
CA ILE A 107 -6.71 2.02 1.12
C ILE A 107 -5.76 0.83 1.23
N THR A 108 -6.29 -0.42 1.21
CA THR A 108 -5.45 -1.62 1.29
C THR A 108 -4.52 -1.78 0.09
N GLN A 109 -5.00 -1.50 -1.12
CA GLN A 109 -4.16 -1.54 -2.33
C GLN A 109 -3.05 -0.49 -2.29
N GLN A 110 -3.35 0.71 -1.81
CA GLN A 110 -2.36 1.77 -1.63
C GLN A 110 -1.34 1.40 -0.55
N THR A 111 -1.77 0.80 0.57
CA THR A 111 -0.88 0.28 1.61
C THR A 111 0.05 -0.80 1.06
N ALA A 112 -0.49 -1.79 0.34
CA ALA A 112 0.30 -2.84 -0.30
C ALA A 112 1.37 -2.25 -1.24
N LYS A 113 1.00 -1.27 -2.04
CA LYS A 113 1.91 -0.56 -2.94
C LYS A 113 3.03 0.16 -2.18
N ASN A 114 2.70 0.93 -1.16
CA ASN A 114 3.66 1.81 -0.47
C ASN A 114 4.62 1.02 0.43
N VAL A 115 4.14 -0.07 1.05
CA VAL A 115 4.92 -0.85 2.02
C VAL A 115 5.79 -1.92 1.35
N PHE A 116 5.33 -2.56 0.28
CA PHE A 116 5.99 -3.74 -0.28
C PHE A 116 6.53 -3.58 -1.70
N LEU A 117 6.11 -2.51 -2.41
CA LEU A 117 6.42 -2.39 -3.83
C LEU A 117 7.25 -1.13 -4.13
N TRP A 118 7.65 -1.04 -5.38
CA TRP A 118 8.44 0.07 -5.93
C TRP A 118 7.57 1.10 -6.65
N PRO A 119 8.03 2.35 -6.81
CA PRO A 119 7.34 3.37 -7.59
C PRO A 119 7.29 2.99 -9.08
N GLY A 120 6.38 3.61 -9.82
CA GLY A 120 6.23 3.40 -11.25
C GLY A 120 4.92 2.70 -11.62
N ARG A 121 4.68 2.57 -12.94
CA ARG A 121 3.46 2.01 -13.51
C ARG A 121 3.81 0.82 -14.41
N SER A 122 3.55 -0.39 -13.94
CA SER A 122 3.67 -1.60 -14.74
C SER A 122 2.58 -2.61 -14.38
N TRP A 123 2.20 -3.44 -15.33
CA TRP A 123 1.23 -4.52 -15.09
C TRP A 123 1.78 -5.57 -14.12
N VAL A 124 3.08 -5.83 -14.17
CA VAL A 124 3.75 -6.74 -13.23
C VAL A 124 3.62 -6.23 -11.80
N ARG A 125 3.93 -4.94 -11.57
CA ARG A 125 3.75 -4.31 -10.26
C ARG A 125 2.28 -4.38 -9.81
N LYS A 126 1.32 -4.16 -10.73
CA LYS A 126 -0.11 -4.26 -10.40
C LYS A 126 -0.50 -5.69 -9.99
N GLY A 127 0.08 -6.71 -10.60
CA GLY A 127 -0.09 -8.09 -10.17
C GLY A 127 0.42 -8.34 -8.74
N PHE A 128 1.60 -7.83 -8.41
CA PHE A 128 2.12 -7.89 -7.03
C PHE A 128 1.27 -7.07 -6.05
N GLU A 129 0.72 -5.94 -6.45
CA GLU A 129 -0.20 -5.14 -5.63
C GLU A 129 -1.44 -5.97 -5.26
N VAL A 130 -2.05 -6.67 -6.23
CA VAL A 130 -3.19 -7.57 -5.96
C VAL A 130 -2.78 -8.69 -4.98
N TYR A 131 -1.63 -9.31 -5.19
CA TYR A 131 -1.11 -10.36 -4.32
C TYR A 131 -0.92 -9.89 -2.87
N PHE A 132 -0.21 -8.77 -2.67
CA PHE A 132 0.01 -8.22 -1.33
C PHE A 132 -1.28 -7.69 -0.69
N THR A 133 -2.20 -7.12 -1.47
CA THR A 133 -3.52 -6.71 -0.98
C THR A 133 -4.27 -7.89 -0.37
N ALA A 134 -4.31 -9.03 -1.07
CA ALA A 134 -4.95 -10.24 -0.56
C ALA A 134 -4.27 -10.75 0.73
N LEU A 135 -2.93 -10.76 0.78
CA LEU A 135 -2.20 -11.18 1.98
C LEU A 135 -2.44 -10.26 3.17
N ILE A 136 -2.43 -8.95 2.96
CA ILE A 136 -2.68 -7.95 4.00
C ILE A 136 -4.09 -8.13 4.57
N GLU A 137 -5.11 -8.22 3.72
CA GLU A 137 -6.50 -8.39 4.18
C GLU A 137 -6.72 -9.71 4.93
N LEU A 138 -6.00 -10.76 4.55
CA LEU A 138 -6.08 -12.04 5.22
C LEU A 138 -5.40 -12.03 6.61
N LEU A 139 -4.30 -11.29 6.74
CA LEU A 139 -3.41 -11.39 7.89
C LEU A 139 -3.49 -10.20 8.85
N TRP A 140 -3.92 -9.01 8.40
CA TRP A 140 -3.97 -7.80 9.22
C TRP A 140 -5.42 -7.42 9.54
N SER A 141 -5.60 -6.69 10.66
CA SER A 141 -6.87 -6.03 10.94
C SER A 141 -7.04 -4.75 10.11
N LYS A 142 -8.27 -4.31 9.89
CA LYS A 142 -8.57 -3.01 9.24
C LYS A 142 -7.88 -1.84 9.95
N GLN A 143 -7.85 -1.89 11.28
CA GLN A 143 -7.13 -0.89 12.07
C GLN A 143 -5.64 -0.86 11.75
N ARG A 144 -5.00 -2.04 11.65
CA ARG A 144 -3.57 -2.14 11.29
C ARG A 144 -3.30 -1.65 9.87
N ILE A 145 -4.19 -1.96 8.91
CA ILE A 145 -4.07 -1.48 7.53
C ILE A 145 -4.15 0.05 7.50
N MET A 146 -5.12 0.63 8.23
CA MET A 146 -5.27 2.10 8.31
C MET A 146 -4.05 2.77 8.93
N GLU A 147 -3.50 2.21 10.01
CA GLU A 147 -2.28 2.70 10.65
C GLU A 147 -1.12 2.75 9.66
N PHE A 148 -0.90 1.67 8.91
CA PHE A 148 0.15 1.62 7.89
C PHE A 148 -0.11 2.56 6.72
N TYR A 149 -1.37 2.71 6.31
CA TYR A 149 -1.74 3.66 5.26
C TYR A 149 -1.33 5.08 5.64
N ILE A 150 -1.81 5.56 6.78
CA ILE A 150 -1.56 6.92 7.28
C ILE A 150 -0.06 7.18 7.40
N LYS A 151 0.73 6.18 7.79
CA LYS A 151 2.17 6.33 8.02
C LYS A 151 3.05 6.10 6.78
N SER A 152 2.54 5.39 5.76
CA SER A 152 3.27 5.11 4.53
C SER A 152 2.93 6.04 3.38
N ILE A 153 1.94 6.91 3.54
CA ILE A 153 1.57 7.86 2.50
C ILE A 153 2.61 8.98 2.40
N GLU A 154 3.10 9.23 1.19
CA GLU A 154 3.99 10.34 0.89
C GLU A 154 3.15 11.60 0.69
N MET A 155 3.22 12.53 1.62
CA MET A 155 2.47 13.80 1.57
C MET A 155 3.27 14.92 0.90
N CYS A 156 4.57 15.01 1.21
CA CYS A 156 5.50 15.95 0.60
C CYS A 156 6.75 15.21 0.14
N SER A 157 7.62 15.85 -0.63
CA SER A 157 8.86 15.24 -1.12
C SER A 157 9.71 14.73 0.06
N SER A 158 9.89 13.41 0.14
CA SER A 158 10.60 12.69 1.21
C SER A 158 9.97 12.75 2.62
N ASN A 159 8.77 13.31 2.78
CA ASN A 159 8.03 13.31 4.04
C ASN A 159 6.92 12.26 4.00
N TYR A 160 6.91 11.36 4.96
CA TYR A 160 5.98 10.23 5.04
C TYR A 160 5.15 10.29 6.32
N GLY A 161 3.84 10.03 6.16
CA GLY A 161 2.84 10.16 7.20
C GLY A 161 2.23 11.57 7.24
N LEU A 162 1.04 11.66 7.82
CA LEU A 162 0.26 12.91 7.86
C LEU A 162 0.88 13.95 8.82
N ASP A 163 1.72 13.51 9.74
CA ASP A 163 2.35 14.38 10.75
C ASP A 163 3.63 15.04 10.23
N ALA A 164 4.17 14.61 9.09
CA ALA A 164 5.48 15.02 8.62
C ALA A 164 5.49 16.37 7.86
N CYS A 165 4.33 17.00 7.67
CA CYS A 165 4.21 18.28 6.96
C CYS A 165 4.02 19.49 7.89
N ASP A 166 4.02 19.28 9.23
CA ASP A 166 3.78 20.35 10.21
C ASP A 166 5.09 21.03 10.71
N GLU A 167 6.24 20.69 10.13
CA GLU A 167 7.53 21.34 10.32
C GLU A 167 7.91 22.12 9.01
#